data_60a07414e2d012733e29d2f6b4d68646
#
_entry.id   60a07414e2d012733e29d2f6b4d68646
#
_cell.length_a   1.000
_cell.length_b   1.000
_cell.length_c   1.000
_cell.angle_alpha   90.00
_cell.angle_beta   90.00
_cell.angle_gamma   90.00
#
_symmetry.space_group_name_H-M   'P 1'
#
loop_
_entity.id
_entity.type
_entity.pdbx_description
1 polymer ?
#
loop_
_entity_poly.entity_id
_entity_poly.type
_entity_poly.pdbx_seq_one_letter_code
_entity_poly.pdbx_strand_id
1 'polypeptide(L)'
;MAGDASARIARRLLALATAAMPPSRRDWGRAMSAELAYARSGGERARLVLGVVRVALLPPPGDAGYGRTAARAAALAVIAYVPIGLADYASNVVFPSAQDSTAGVLAGGAYLFAALMGAGALARYARPGLAAPVLAGLAAGLVLAVLGMATFTVIDNAFLPVVMHQQNNIDGFRGSGLTSARAYLNGQLKATAPGVAILLAVMGAVLAPLGAILAQEADLAWCRRRLSRGR
;
A
#
# COMPACT_ATOMS: atom_id res chain seq x y z
N MET A 1 2.72 2.77 31.14
CA MET A 1 3.17 1.63 30.31
C MET A 1 2.87 1.77 28.82
N ALA A 2 1.74 2.31 28.38
CA ALA A 2 1.43 2.51 26.93
C ALA A 2 2.37 3.50 26.20
N GLY A 3 2.87 4.54 26.90
CA GLY A 3 3.78 5.54 26.32
C GLY A 3 5.14 4.99 25.88
N ASP A 4 5.59 3.91 26.50
CA ASP A 4 6.91 3.32 26.23
C ASP A 4 6.92 2.41 24.98
N ALA A 5 5.80 1.75 24.70
CA ALA A 5 5.63 0.94 23.49
C ALA A 5 5.56 1.82 22.24
N SER A 6 4.80 2.93 22.29
CA SER A 6 4.68 3.87 21.18
C SER A 6 6.02 4.55 20.84
N ALA A 7 6.81 4.88 21.84
CA ALA A 7 8.14 5.48 21.66
C ALA A 7 9.14 4.48 21.05
N ARG A 8 9.07 3.20 21.41
CA ARG A 8 9.91 2.15 20.80
C ARG A 8 9.55 1.92 19.34
N ILE A 9 8.27 1.86 19.01
CA ILE A 9 7.78 1.70 17.63
C ILE A 9 8.23 2.91 16.79
N ALA A 10 8.01 4.12 17.27
CA ALA A 10 8.42 5.35 16.58
C ALA A 10 9.92 5.37 16.29
N ARG A 11 10.77 5.01 17.26
CA ARG A 11 12.23 4.92 17.06
C ARG A 11 12.62 3.90 16.00
N ARG A 12 12.01 2.72 15.98
CA ARG A 12 12.27 1.69 14.97
C ARG A 12 11.86 2.14 13.57
N LEU A 13 10.67 2.72 13.44
CA LEU A 13 10.19 3.25 12.16
C LEU A 13 11.10 4.38 11.64
N LEU A 14 11.56 5.27 12.52
CA LEU A 14 12.47 6.34 12.15
C LEU A 14 13.83 5.80 11.70
N ALA A 15 14.36 4.82 12.40
CA ALA A 15 15.63 4.17 12.03
C ALA A 15 15.54 3.50 10.67
N LEU A 16 14.46 2.76 10.40
CA LEU A 16 14.21 2.13 9.10
C LEU A 16 14.05 3.17 7.99
N ALA A 17 13.27 4.22 8.22
CA ALA A 17 13.08 5.29 7.26
C ALA A 17 14.39 6.02 6.96
N THR A 18 15.21 6.30 7.98
CA THR A 18 16.53 6.93 7.81
C THR A 18 17.50 6.04 7.04
N ALA A 19 17.50 4.73 7.30
CA ALA A 19 18.32 3.76 6.56
C ALA A 19 17.92 3.69 5.07
N ALA A 20 16.63 3.85 4.77
CA ALA A 20 16.10 3.89 3.41
C ALA A 20 16.37 5.21 2.67
N MET A 21 16.86 6.25 3.37
CA MET A 21 17.17 7.55 2.74
C MET A 21 18.40 7.49 1.85
N PRO A 22 18.43 8.33 0.78
CA PRO A 22 19.66 8.61 0.04
C PRO A 22 20.77 9.12 0.97
N PRO A 23 22.05 8.81 0.68
CA PRO A 23 23.18 9.26 1.52
C PRO A 23 23.15 10.75 1.86
N SER A 24 22.79 11.61 0.88
CA SER A 24 22.68 13.05 1.02
C SER A 24 21.64 13.55 2.04
N ARG A 25 20.72 12.68 2.47
CA ARG A 25 19.64 13.04 3.43
C ARG A 25 19.74 12.28 4.75
N ARG A 26 20.70 11.37 4.92
CA ARG A 26 20.83 10.58 6.15
C ARG A 26 21.14 11.43 7.37
N ASP A 27 21.88 12.53 7.20
CA ASP A 27 22.18 13.46 8.28
C ASP A 27 20.91 14.13 8.79
N TRP A 28 20.01 14.54 7.88
CA TRP A 28 18.70 15.07 8.25
C TRP A 28 17.85 14.01 8.99
N GLY A 29 17.83 12.77 8.52
CA GLY A 29 17.14 11.68 9.21
C GLY A 29 17.68 11.41 10.62
N ARG A 30 19.01 11.54 10.81
CA ARG A 30 19.64 11.45 12.14
C ARG A 30 19.24 12.60 13.05
N ALA A 31 19.17 13.84 12.53
CA ALA A 31 18.70 15.00 13.29
C ALA A 31 17.25 14.81 13.75
N MET A 32 16.35 14.33 12.88
CA MET A 32 14.96 14.03 13.24
C MET A 32 14.85 12.92 14.29
N SER A 33 15.78 11.96 14.28
CA SER A 33 15.83 10.91 15.31
C SER A 33 16.21 11.48 16.68
N ALA A 34 17.05 12.51 16.73
CA ALA A 34 17.35 13.22 17.97
C ALA A 34 16.13 14.04 18.45
N GLU A 35 15.42 14.71 17.57
CA GLU A 35 14.19 15.46 17.91
C GLU A 35 13.09 14.56 18.48
N LEU A 36 13.00 13.30 18.04
CA LEU A 36 12.03 12.36 18.59
C LEU A 36 12.15 12.15 20.09
N ALA A 37 13.35 12.32 20.66
CA ALA A 37 13.58 12.21 22.10
C ALA A 37 12.90 13.34 22.90
N TYR A 38 12.66 14.48 22.27
CA TYR A 38 12.00 15.65 22.87
C TYR A 38 10.49 15.69 22.64
N ALA A 39 9.94 14.82 21.78
CA ALA A 39 8.51 14.76 21.50
C ALA A 39 7.72 14.29 22.75
N ARG A 40 6.87 15.18 23.26
CA ARG A 40 6.13 14.97 24.53
C ARG A 40 4.85 14.16 24.33
N SER A 41 4.22 14.24 23.18
CA SER A 41 2.94 13.57 22.87
C SER A 41 3.07 12.49 21.81
N GLY A 42 2.14 11.52 21.81
CA GLY A 42 2.04 10.52 20.75
C GLY A 42 1.76 11.13 19.37
N GLY A 43 0.99 12.22 19.33
CA GLY A 43 0.70 12.97 18.09
C GLY A 43 1.94 13.66 17.50
N GLU A 44 2.80 14.24 18.33
CA GLU A 44 4.09 14.82 17.88
C GLU A 44 5.01 13.75 17.32
N ARG A 45 5.12 12.61 18.01
CA ARG A 45 5.91 11.46 17.55
C ARG A 45 5.40 10.94 16.20
N ALA A 46 4.09 10.80 16.03
CA ALA A 46 3.49 10.38 14.78
C ALA A 46 3.77 11.37 13.64
N ARG A 47 3.69 12.69 13.88
CA ARG A 47 4.01 13.72 12.89
C ARG A 47 5.48 13.68 12.47
N LEU A 48 6.40 13.52 13.42
CA LEU A 48 7.84 13.39 13.13
C LEU A 48 8.10 12.15 12.28
N VAL A 49 7.59 10.97 12.68
CA VAL A 49 7.74 9.72 11.93
C VAL A 49 7.16 9.88 10.52
N LEU A 50 5.95 10.42 10.39
CA LEU A 50 5.31 10.63 9.09
C LEU A 50 6.12 11.58 8.20
N GLY A 51 6.68 12.66 8.78
CA GLY A 51 7.55 13.59 8.08
C GLY A 51 8.81 12.92 7.54
N VAL A 52 9.47 12.10 8.36
CA VAL A 52 10.69 11.37 7.97
C VAL A 52 10.38 10.30 6.92
N VAL A 53 9.31 9.54 7.09
CA VAL A 53 8.83 8.57 6.10
C VAL A 53 8.52 9.26 4.77
N ARG A 54 7.81 10.40 4.80
CA ARG A 54 7.54 11.20 3.62
C ARG A 54 8.82 11.62 2.89
N VAL A 55 9.84 12.11 3.60
CA VAL A 55 11.12 12.54 3.01
C VAL A 55 11.94 11.34 2.52
N ALA A 56 11.87 10.18 3.19
CA ALA A 56 12.50 8.96 2.73
C ALA A 56 11.89 8.45 1.41
N LEU A 57 10.57 8.58 1.29
CA LEU A 57 9.82 8.13 0.11
C LEU A 57 9.86 9.15 -1.04
N LEU A 58 9.98 10.45 -0.75
CA LEU A 58 10.09 11.49 -1.78
C LEU A 58 11.51 11.52 -2.34
N PRO A 59 11.68 11.29 -3.65
CA PRO A 59 12.99 11.41 -4.29
C PRO A 59 13.48 12.85 -4.23
N PRO A 60 14.80 13.08 -4.17
CA PRO A 60 15.35 14.37 -4.51
C PRO A 60 14.98 14.71 -5.98
N PRO A 61 14.60 15.95 -6.27
CA PRO A 61 14.34 16.36 -7.64
C PRO A 61 15.56 16.03 -8.54
N GLY A 62 15.33 15.29 -9.62
CA GLY A 62 16.33 15.02 -10.64
C GLY A 62 17.11 13.70 -10.53
N ASP A 63 17.15 13.00 -9.39
CA ASP A 63 18.11 11.91 -9.15
C ASP A 63 17.56 10.49 -9.25
N ALA A 64 16.27 10.29 -9.37
CA ALA A 64 15.69 8.95 -9.35
C ALA A 64 15.53 8.36 -10.77
N GLY A 65 16.35 7.38 -11.10
CA GLY A 65 16.06 6.51 -12.24
C GLY A 65 14.71 5.81 -12.09
N TYR A 66 14.10 5.40 -13.22
CA TYR A 66 12.79 4.71 -13.25
C TYR A 66 12.73 3.51 -12.31
N GLY A 67 13.81 2.73 -12.21
CA GLY A 67 13.88 1.59 -11.30
C GLY A 67 13.71 1.96 -9.82
N ARG A 68 14.33 3.06 -9.38
CA ARG A 68 14.17 3.55 -7.98
C ARG A 68 12.75 4.06 -7.72
N THR A 69 12.13 4.67 -8.71
CA THR A 69 10.74 5.11 -8.60
C THR A 69 9.79 3.92 -8.47
N ALA A 70 9.97 2.89 -9.31
CA ALA A 70 9.20 1.65 -9.25
C ALA A 70 9.41 0.91 -7.91
N ALA A 71 10.65 0.81 -7.43
CA ALA A 71 10.95 0.17 -6.15
C ALA A 71 10.29 0.89 -4.95
N ARG A 72 10.22 2.22 -4.97
CA ARG A 72 9.52 2.99 -3.94
C ARG A 72 8.01 2.82 -4.01
N ALA A 73 7.44 2.79 -5.21
CA ALA A 73 6.03 2.51 -5.40
C ALA A 73 5.68 1.09 -4.92
N ALA A 74 6.53 0.12 -5.18
CA ALA A 74 6.41 -1.24 -4.65
C ALA A 74 6.46 -1.28 -3.12
N ALA A 75 7.40 -0.57 -2.49
CA ALA A 75 7.49 -0.47 -1.03
C ALA A 75 6.23 0.18 -0.42
N LEU A 76 5.69 1.22 -1.05
CA LEU A 76 4.43 1.83 -0.64
C LEU A 76 3.24 0.88 -0.78
N ALA A 77 3.21 0.09 -1.86
CA ALA A 77 2.18 -0.91 -2.06
C ALA A 77 2.21 -1.98 -0.96
N VAL A 78 3.39 -2.40 -0.49
CA VAL A 78 3.51 -3.31 0.66
C VAL A 78 2.90 -2.68 1.92
N ILE A 79 3.22 -1.42 2.21
CA ILE A 79 2.67 -0.72 3.38
C ILE A 79 1.15 -0.55 3.25
N ALA A 80 0.68 -0.16 2.07
CA ALA A 80 -0.74 0.02 1.79
C ALA A 80 -1.51 -1.32 1.82
N TYR A 81 -0.85 -2.43 1.57
CA TYR A 81 -1.47 -3.75 1.62
C TYR A 81 -1.82 -4.21 3.04
N VAL A 82 -1.12 -3.74 4.06
CA VAL A 82 -1.33 -4.21 5.45
C VAL A 82 -2.79 -4.11 5.91
N PRO A 83 -3.50 -2.97 5.75
CA PRO A 83 -4.92 -2.90 6.11
C PRO A 83 -5.80 -3.82 5.26
N ILE A 84 -5.49 -4.00 3.97
CA ILE A 84 -6.21 -4.90 3.07
C ILE A 84 -6.06 -6.33 3.54
N GLY A 85 -4.84 -6.81 3.76
CA GLY A 85 -4.56 -8.17 4.22
C GLY A 85 -5.18 -8.48 5.59
N LEU A 86 -5.22 -7.49 6.51
CA LEU A 86 -5.91 -7.61 7.78
C LEU A 86 -7.43 -7.69 7.60
N ALA A 87 -8.00 -6.91 6.69
CA ALA A 87 -9.43 -6.96 6.36
C ALA A 87 -9.80 -8.29 5.70
N ASP A 88 -8.97 -8.79 4.76
CA ASP A 88 -9.15 -10.09 4.13
C ASP A 88 -9.11 -11.23 5.17
N TYR A 89 -8.14 -11.20 6.08
CA TYR A 89 -8.08 -12.16 7.17
C TYR A 89 -9.31 -12.08 8.08
N ALA A 90 -9.69 -10.87 8.49
CA ALA A 90 -10.83 -10.67 9.37
C ALA A 90 -12.13 -11.17 8.74
N SER A 91 -12.40 -10.85 7.47
CA SER A 91 -13.62 -11.23 6.77
C SER A 91 -13.68 -12.72 6.42
N ASN A 92 -12.54 -13.35 6.14
CA ASN A 92 -12.53 -14.78 5.77
C ASN A 92 -12.43 -15.74 6.96
N VAL A 93 -11.79 -15.30 8.05
CA VAL A 93 -11.46 -16.20 9.18
C VAL A 93 -12.22 -15.83 10.45
N VAL A 94 -12.29 -14.52 10.79
CA VAL A 94 -12.87 -14.07 12.07
C VAL A 94 -14.37 -13.81 11.94
N PHE A 95 -14.80 -13.17 10.85
CA PHE A 95 -16.19 -12.79 10.60
C PHE A 95 -16.65 -13.23 9.20
N PRO A 96 -16.78 -14.55 8.93
CA PRO A 96 -17.09 -15.05 7.59
C PRO A 96 -18.43 -14.51 7.02
N SER A 97 -19.37 -14.15 7.90
CA SER A 97 -20.66 -13.55 7.52
C SER A 97 -20.56 -12.11 7.00
N ALA A 98 -19.43 -11.43 7.24
CA ALA A 98 -19.20 -10.06 6.74
C ALA A 98 -18.65 -10.00 5.32
N GLN A 99 -18.29 -11.13 4.73
CA GLN A 99 -17.63 -11.24 3.43
C GLN A 99 -18.47 -10.67 2.27
N ASP A 100 -19.80 -10.77 2.34
CA ASP A 100 -20.72 -10.30 1.30
C ASP A 100 -21.20 -8.86 1.52
N SER A 101 -20.59 -8.10 2.43
CA SER A 101 -21.04 -6.73 2.66
C SER A 101 -20.60 -5.82 1.50
N THR A 102 -21.58 -5.27 0.77
CA THR A 102 -21.36 -4.27 -0.28
C THR A 102 -20.52 -3.10 0.21
N ALA A 103 -20.72 -2.67 1.45
CA ALA A 103 -19.95 -1.60 2.06
C ALA A 103 -18.46 -1.95 2.21
N GLY A 104 -18.13 -3.19 2.60
CA GLY A 104 -16.76 -3.67 2.70
C GLY A 104 -16.06 -3.71 1.34
N VAL A 105 -16.74 -4.21 0.33
CA VAL A 105 -16.23 -4.25 -1.06
C VAL A 105 -15.96 -2.84 -1.58
N LEU A 106 -16.88 -1.91 -1.40
CA LEU A 106 -16.72 -0.51 -1.83
C LEU A 106 -15.59 0.19 -1.07
N ALA A 107 -15.50 0.00 0.24
CA ALA A 107 -14.43 0.60 1.05
C ALA A 107 -13.05 0.05 0.65
N GLY A 108 -12.92 -1.25 0.46
CA GLY A 108 -11.69 -1.90 0.00
C GLY A 108 -11.27 -1.42 -1.39
N GLY A 109 -12.23 -1.33 -2.32
CA GLY A 109 -12.01 -0.79 -3.66
C GLY A 109 -11.55 0.67 -3.65
N ALA A 110 -12.23 1.53 -2.88
CA ALA A 110 -11.85 2.94 -2.74
C ALA A 110 -10.45 3.10 -2.14
N TYR A 111 -10.12 2.30 -1.13
CA TYR A 111 -8.79 2.29 -0.53
C TYR A 111 -7.71 1.85 -1.53
N LEU A 112 -7.96 0.79 -2.29
CA LEU A 112 -7.06 0.30 -3.34
C LEU A 112 -6.81 1.39 -4.40
N PHE A 113 -7.85 2.06 -4.87
CA PHE A 113 -7.74 3.16 -5.81
C PHE A 113 -6.90 4.30 -5.24
N ALA A 114 -7.15 4.70 -4.00
CA ALA A 114 -6.38 5.73 -3.32
C ALA A 114 -4.89 5.35 -3.18
N ALA A 115 -4.58 4.09 -2.89
CA ALA A 115 -3.21 3.58 -2.80
C ALA A 115 -2.49 3.66 -4.16
N LEU A 116 -3.13 3.23 -5.25
CA LEU A 116 -2.56 3.29 -6.60
C LEU A 116 -2.37 4.74 -7.08
N MET A 117 -3.35 5.62 -6.83
CA MET A 117 -3.22 7.05 -7.12
C MET A 117 -2.11 7.71 -6.29
N GLY A 118 -1.98 7.33 -5.01
CA GLY A 118 -0.91 7.78 -4.12
C GLY A 118 0.48 7.41 -4.62
N ALA A 119 0.65 6.21 -5.16
CA ALA A 119 1.91 5.77 -5.79
C ALA A 119 2.30 6.70 -6.96
N GLY A 120 1.34 7.09 -7.79
CA GLY A 120 1.55 8.01 -8.89
C GLY A 120 1.85 9.45 -8.44
N ALA A 121 1.11 9.95 -7.45
CA ALA A 121 1.35 11.25 -6.85
C ALA A 121 2.78 11.39 -6.32
N LEU A 122 3.33 10.33 -5.72
CA LEU A 122 4.71 10.29 -5.26
C LEU A 122 5.72 10.17 -6.40
N ALA A 123 5.40 9.39 -7.44
CA ALA A 123 6.28 9.18 -8.58
C ALA A 123 6.51 10.47 -9.40
N ARG A 124 5.54 11.36 -9.45
CA ARG A 124 5.64 12.65 -10.16
C ARG A 124 6.79 13.51 -9.64
N TYR A 125 7.08 13.45 -8.32
CA TYR A 125 8.20 14.21 -7.75
C TYR A 125 9.57 13.61 -8.12
N ALA A 126 9.60 12.39 -8.68
CA ALA A 126 10.83 11.75 -9.11
C ALA A 126 11.29 12.23 -10.47
N ARG A 127 10.35 12.42 -11.42
CA ARG A 127 10.63 12.86 -12.79
C ARG A 127 9.43 13.56 -13.41
N PRO A 128 9.66 14.57 -14.23
CA PRO A 128 8.60 15.18 -15.03
C PRO A 128 8.07 14.17 -16.07
N GLY A 129 6.77 14.26 -16.38
CA GLY A 129 6.10 13.42 -17.38
C GLY A 129 5.35 12.22 -16.78
N LEU A 130 4.59 11.53 -17.63
CA LEU A 130 3.67 10.46 -17.23
C LEU A 130 4.34 9.08 -17.11
N ALA A 131 5.52 8.87 -17.68
CA ALA A 131 6.18 7.57 -17.69
C ALA A 131 6.53 7.07 -16.27
N ALA A 132 7.00 7.95 -15.38
CA ALA A 132 7.33 7.60 -14.02
C ALA A 132 6.09 7.20 -13.19
N PRO A 133 4.97 7.93 -13.19
CA PRO A 133 3.71 7.49 -12.60
C PRO A 133 3.17 6.17 -13.17
N VAL A 134 3.20 5.97 -14.49
CA VAL A 134 2.77 4.71 -15.12
C VAL A 134 3.58 3.53 -14.59
N LEU A 135 4.91 3.61 -14.61
CA LEU A 135 5.77 2.53 -14.11
C LEU A 135 5.61 2.31 -12.60
N ALA A 136 5.41 3.37 -11.83
CA ALA A 136 5.11 3.27 -10.40
C ALA A 136 3.79 2.54 -10.16
N GLY A 137 2.76 2.86 -10.93
CA GLY A 137 1.46 2.21 -10.86
C GLY A 137 1.51 0.75 -11.25
N LEU A 138 2.20 0.40 -12.34
CA LEU A 138 2.44 -0.98 -12.75
C LEU A 138 3.13 -1.78 -11.64
N ALA A 139 4.22 -1.25 -11.07
CA ALA A 139 4.96 -1.91 -10.00
C ALA A 139 4.10 -2.09 -8.74
N ALA A 140 3.37 -1.05 -8.33
CA ALA A 140 2.47 -1.11 -7.18
C ALA A 140 1.34 -2.13 -7.39
N GLY A 141 0.70 -2.13 -8.56
CA GLY A 141 -0.36 -3.06 -8.91
C GLY A 141 0.11 -4.52 -8.91
N LEU A 142 1.28 -4.81 -9.48
CA LEU A 142 1.88 -6.14 -9.44
C LEU A 142 2.19 -6.61 -8.02
N VAL A 143 2.75 -5.73 -7.18
CA VAL A 143 3.04 -6.07 -5.77
C VAL A 143 1.76 -6.35 -5.00
N LEU A 144 0.72 -5.54 -5.18
CA LEU A 144 -0.59 -5.78 -4.56
C LEU A 144 -1.21 -7.11 -5.01
N ALA A 145 -1.08 -7.47 -6.29
CA ALA A 145 -1.54 -8.76 -6.81
C ALA A 145 -0.79 -9.93 -6.15
N VAL A 146 0.53 -9.87 -6.08
CA VAL A 146 1.36 -10.92 -5.45
C VAL A 146 1.02 -11.08 -3.98
N LEU A 147 0.91 -9.97 -3.24
CA LEU A 147 0.56 -9.99 -1.82
C LEU A 147 -0.86 -10.53 -1.58
N GLY A 148 -1.83 -10.13 -2.41
CA GLY A 148 -3.19 -10.66 -2.37
C GLY A 148 -3.23 -12.17 -2.59
N MET A 149 -2.59 -12.64 -3.65
CA MET A 149 -2.51 -14.08 -3.95
C MET A 149 -1.80 -14.87 -2.84
N ALA A 150 -0.71 -14.32 -2.27
CA ALA A 150 -0.02 -14.94 -1.14
C ALA A 150 -0.92 -15.02 0.10
N THR A 151 -1.66 -13.95 0.42
CA THR A 151 -2.59 -13.91 1.56
C THR A 151 -3.69 -14.94 1.39
N PHE A 152 -4.37 -15.00 0.22
CA PHE A 152 -5.39 -16.00 -0.04
C PHE A 152 -4.80 -17.42 0.00
N THR A 153 -3.60 -17.64 -0.56
CA THR A 153 -2.94 -18.95 -0.45
C THR A 153 -2.73 -19.37 1.01
N VAL A 154 -2.33 -18.45 1.87
CA VAL A 154 -2.15 -18.72 3.31
C VAL A 154 -3.50 -18.99 3.97
N ILE A 155 -4.51 -18.14 3.75
CA ILE A 155 -5.85 -18.28 4.33
C ILE A 155 -6.46 -19.62 3.92
N ASP A 156 -6.49 -19.95 2.64
CA ASP A 156 -7.11 -21.15 2.09
C ASP A 156 -6.43 -22.45 2.58
N ASN A 157 -5.12 -22.42 2.81
CA ASN A 157 -4.40 -23.60 3.26
C ASN A 157 -4.32 -23.73 4.80
N ALA A 158 -4.18 -22.62 5.53
CA ALA A 158 -4.07 -22.63 6.97
C ALA A 158 -5.44 -22.74 7.66
N PHE A 159 -6.49 -22.13 7.05
CA PHE A 159 -7.84 -22.07 7.60
C PHE A 159 -8.87 -22.80 6.74
N LEU A 160 -8.44 -23.85 6.04
CA LEU A 160 -9.26 -24.65 5.14
C LEU A 160 -10.65 -25.03 5.70
N PRO A 161 -10.78 -25.50 6.98
CA PRO A 161 -12.09 -25.83 7.53
C PRO A 161 -13.03 -24.63 7.57
N VAL A 162 -12.53 -23.43 7.90
CA VAL A 162 -13.33 -22.21 7.97
C VAL A 162 -13.75 -21.75 6.58
N VAL A 163 -12.81 -21.70 5.63
CA VAL A 163 -13.05 -21.28 4.24
C VAL A 163 -14.05 -22.23 3.54
N MET A 164 -14.00 -23.51 3.85
CA MET A 164 -14.92 -24.52 3.29
C MET A 164 -16.31 -24.52 3.94
N HIS A 165 -16.60 -23.67 4.92
CA HIS A 165 -17.98 -23.43 5.38
C HIS A 165 -18.69 -22.35 4.56
N GLN A 166 -17.99 -21.63 3.72
CA GLN A 166 -18.58 -20.62 2.83
C GLN A 166 -19.36 -21.31 1.71
N GLN A 167 -20.63 -20.93 1.49
CA GLN A 167 -21.53 -21.60 0.56
C GLN A 167 -20.97 -21.64 -0.86
N ASN A 168 -20.39 -20.55 -1.33
CA ASN A 168 -19.79 -20.47 -2.66
C ASN A 168 -18.66 -21.50 -2.86
N ASN A 169 -17.85 -21.74 -1.84
CA ASN A 169 -16.77 -22.71 -1.89
C ASN A 169 -17.30 -24.15 -1.85
N ILE A 170 -18.35 -24.39 -1.07
CA ILE A 170 -19.04 -25.71 -1.02
C ILE A 170 -19.60 -26.05 -2.40
N ASP A 171 -20.36 -25.15 -2.98
CA ASP A 171 -21.05 -25.38 -4.26
C ASP A 171 -20.05 -25.53 -5.41
N GLY A 172 -19.03 -24.66 -5.45
CA GLY A 172 -17.96 -24.76 -6.41
C GLY A 172 -17.15 -26.05 -6.30
N PHE A 173 -16.82 -26.48 -5.08
CA PHE A 173 -16.11 -27.74 -4.84
C PHE A 173 -16.94 -28.95 -5.29
N ARG A 174 -18.22 -28.98 -4.94
CA ARG A 174 -19.15 -30.05 -5.39
C ARG A 174 -19.25 -30.13 -6.91
N GLY A 175 -19.32 -28.96 -7.57
CA GLY A 175 -19.39 -28.89 -9.05
C GLY A 175 -18.07 -29.24 -9.74
N SER A 176 -16.95 -29.21 -9.05
CA SER A 176 -15.62 -29.42 -9.66
C SER A 176 -15.26 -30.87 -9.95
N GLY A 177 -15.95 -31.84 -9.32
CA GLY A 177 -15.63 -33.27 -9.39
C GLY A 177 -14.29 -33.66 -8.71
N LEU A 178 -13.62 -32.74 -8.04
CA LEU A 178 -12.38 -33.01 -7.31
C LEU A 178 -12.65 -33.69 -5.97
N THR A 179 -11.73 -34.54 -5.53
CA THR A 179 -11.81 -35.26 -4.24
C THR A 179 -11.17 -34.51 -3.09
N SER A 180 -10.40 -33.44 -3.38
CA SER A 180 -9.69 -32.65 -2.38
C SER A 180 -10.08 -31.17 -2.46
N ALA A 181 -10.66 -30.64 -1.38
CA ALA A 181 -10.99 -29.23 -1.24
C ALA A 181 -9.77 -28.32 -1.38
N ARG A 182 -8.60 -28.74 -0.85
CA ARG A 182 -7.35 -28.01 -1.00
C ARG A 182 -6.89 -27.94 -2.44
N ALA A 183 -7.00 -29.04 -3.18
CA ALA A 183 -6.66 -29.06 -4.62
C ALA A 183 -7.60 -28.14 -5.42
N TYR A 184 -8.88 -28.10 -5.07
CA TYR A 184 -9.86 -27.21 -5.66
C TYR A 184 -9.50 -25.74 -5.44
N LEU A 185 -9.31 -25.28 -4.21
CA LEU A 185 -8.99 -23.87 -3.89
C LEU A 185 -7.66 -23.43 -4.51
N ASN A 186 -6.60 -24.25 -4.38
CA ASN A 186 -5.32 -23.95 -5.01
C ASN A 186 -5.39 -23.94 -6.54
N GLY A 187 -6.25 -24.76 -7.13
CA GLY A 187 -6.53 -24.76 -8.57
C GLY A 187 -7.19 -23.46 -9.02
N GLN A 188 -8.17 -22.97 -8.27
CA GLN A 188 -8.83 -21.70 -8.52
C GLN A 188 -7.86 -20.51 -8.40
N LEU A 189 -7.06 -20.46 -7.34
CA LEU A 189 -6.04 -19.42 -7.16
C LEU A 189 -5.07 -19.38 -8.35
N LYS A 190 -4.57 -20.54 -8.77
CA LYS A 190 -3.66 -20.62 -9.92
C LYS A 190 -4.31 -20.14 -11.22
N ALA A 191 -5.57 -20.47 -11.43
CA ALA A 191 -6.31 -20.06 -12.63
C ALA A 191 -6.60 -18.55 -12.65
N THR A 192 -6.88 -17.93 -11.49
CA THR A 192 -7.25 -16.51 -11.39
C THR A 192 -6.03 -15.59 -11.26
N ALA A 193 -4.90 -16.07 -10.73
CA ALA A 193 -3.72 -15.26 -10.45
C ALA A 193 -3.23 -14.40 -11.63
N PRO A 194 -3.10 -14.92 -12.87
CA PRO A 194 -2.67 -14.10 -14.00
C PRO A 194 -3.65 -12.97 -14.31
N GLY A 195 -4.95 -13.26 -14.26
CA GLY A 195 -6.00 -12.26 -14.49
C GLY A 195 -5.97 -11.14 -13.47
N VAL A 196 -5.84 -11.48 -12.20
CA VAL A 196 -5.73 -10.50 -11.11
C VAL A 196 -4.46 -9.67 -11.24
N ALA A 197 -3.32 -10.28 -11.58
CA ALA A 197 -2.07 -9.58 -11.77
C ALA A 197 -2.16 -8.56 -12.93
N ILE A 198 -2.71 -8.96 -14.07
CA ILE A 198 -2.92 -8.07 -15.21
C ILE A 198 -3.89 -6.94 -14.84
N LEU A 199 -5.02 -7.27 -14.21
CA LEU A 199 -6.02 -6.28 -13.82
C LEU A 199 -5.41 -5.21 -12.91
N LEU A 200 -4.74 -5.59 -11.82
CA LEU A 200 -4.16 -4.65 -10.87
C LEU A 200 -2.99 -3.86 -11.48
N ALA A 201 -2.19 -4.47 -12.36
CA ALA A 201 -1.14 -3.77 -13.08
C ALA A 201 -1.72 -2.69 -14.02
N VAL A 202 -2.75 -3.03 -14.80
CA VAL A 202 -3.43 -2.09 -15.71
C VAL A 202 -4.12 -0.98 -14.90
N MET A 203 -4.83 -1.33 -13.83
CA MET A 203 -5.45 -0.33 -12.94
C MET A 203 -4.39 0.62 -12.37
N GLY A 204 -3.27 0.09 -11.92
CA GLY A 204 -2.15 0.90 -11.44
C GLY A 204 -1.60 1.83 -12.50
N ALA A 205 -1.40 1.33 -13.73
CA ALA A 205 -0.91 2.12 -14.85
C ALA A 205 -1.84 3.28 -15.25
N VAL A 206 -3.16 3.12 -15.02
CA VAL A 206 -4.17 4.14 -15.32
C VAL A 206 -4.37 5.10 -14.14
N LEU A 207 -4.50 4.58 -12.92
CA LEU A 207 -4.82 5.39 -11.74
C LEU A 207 -3.63 6.22 -11.24
N ALA A 208 -2.41 5.71 -11.36
CA ALA A 208 -1.24 6.44 -10.89
C ALA A 208 -1.00 7.76 -11.66
N PRO A 209 -1.09 7.84 -13.00
CA PRO A 209 -1.06 9.10 -13.71
C PRO A 209 -2.15 10.07 -13.27
N LEU A 210 -3.37 9.60 -13.01
CA LEU A 210 -4.45 10.45 -12.49
C LEU A 210 -4.08 11.04 -11.13
N GLY A 211 -3.54 10.23 -10.22
CA GLY A 211 -3.02 10.69 -8.94
C GLY A 211 -1.91 11.74 -9.07
N ALA A 212 -1.02 11.56 -10.05
CA ALA A 212 0.03 12.52 -10.33
C ALA A 212 -0.53 13.89 -10.82
N ILE A 213 -1.53 13.86 -11.69
CA ILE A 213 -2.20 15.06 -12.21
C ILE A 213 -2.93 15.79 -11.07
N LEU A 214 -3.73 15.07 -10.29
CA LEU A 214 -4.48 15.67 -9.15
C LEU A 214 -3.54 16.29 -8.10
N ALA A 215 -2.42 15.63 -7.81
CA ALA A 215 -1.42 16.20 -6.92
C ALA A 215 -0.79 17.49 -7.50
N GLN A 216 -0.66 17.59 -8.84
CA GLN A 216 -0.17 18.80 -9.51
C GLN A 216 -1.14 19.97 -9.35
N GLU A 217 -2.41 19.74 -9.57
CA GLU A 217 -3.43 20.77 -9.43
C GLU A 217 -3.54 21.25 -7.97
N ALA A 218 -3.43 20.33 -7.01
CA ALA A 218 -3.45 20.68 -5.59
C ALA A 218 -2.28 21.61 -5.20
N ASP A 219 -1.05 21.32 -5.71
CA ASP A 219 0.13 22.16 -5.44
C ASP A 219 -0.04 23.55 -6.07
N LEU A 220 -0.52 23.64 -7.31
CA LEU A 220 -0.78 24.92 -7.99
C LEU A 220 -1.84 25.74 -7.25
N ALA A 221 -2.92 25.12 -6.80
CA ALA A 221 -3.97 25.77 -6.03
C ALA A 221 -3.46 26.29 -4.67
N TRP A 222 -2.56 25.55 -4.02
CA TRP A 222 -1.95 25.97 -2.77
C TRP A 222 -1.01 27.16 -2.97
N CYS A 223 -0.17 27.16 -4.00
CA CYS A 223 0.70 28.28 -4.37
C CYS A 223 -0.11 29.56 -4.64
N ARG A 224 -1.19 29.47 -5.44
CA ARG A 224 -2.08 30.61 -5.74
C ARG A 224 -2.66 31.19 -4.46
N ARG A 225 -3.15 30.37 -3.52
CA ARG A 225 -3.72 30.84 -2.24
C ARG A 225 -2.69 31.52 -1.34
N ARG A 226 -1.42 31.09 -1.37
CA ARG A 226 -0.35 31.79 -0.62
C ARG A 226 -0.03 33.17 -1.19
N LEU A 227 0.02 33.28 -2.50
CA LEU A 227 0.31 34.56 -3.17
C LEU A 227 -0.83 35.58 -2.96
N SER A 228 -2.09 35.15 -2.89
CA SER A 228 -3.23 36.03 -2.64
C SER A 228 -3.34 36.53 -1.20
N ARG A 229 -2.76 35.83 -0.21
CA ARG A 229 -2.75 36.22 1.21
C ARG A 229 -1.59 37.15 1.60
N GLY A 230 -0.62 37.30 0.73
CA GLY A 230 0.56 38.18 0.94
C GLY A 230 0.41 39.58 0.33
N ARG A 231 -0.76 39.89 -0.25
CA ARG A 231 -1.17 41.24 -0.70
C ARG A 231 -2.21 41.80 0.26
#